data_46fe8313591c93b58f081605a9310d9a
#
_entry.id   46fe8313591c93b58f081605a9310d9a
#
_cell.length_a   1.000
_cell.length_b   1.000
_cell.length_c   1.000
_cell.angle_alpha   90.00
_cell.angle_beta   90.00
_cell.angle_gamma   90.00
#
_symmetry.space_group_name_H-M   'P 1'
#
loop_
_entity.id
_entity.type
_entity.pdbx_description
1 polymer ?
#
loop_
_entity_poly.entity_id
_entity_poly.type
_entity_poly.pdbx_seq_one_letter_code
_entity_poly.pdbx_strand_id
1 'polypeptide(L)'
;MAIVNINVSVTNPPKPSQLLKSGAMISMGGTTLAAGEYQLLTTKDDLKAITSPGKTIASIAWDTGVVTVTLSEAHGWTIGGTIPLVVSGVTPAGYNRAVTGTVTTTTAFTYPLATDPGTATVMGTVKTVAANEIIQMNTTFWAQGTTRAVYVLELGDVSVSAAVAALADFIDDDISLGNTYQKFFSYLVPREWDGEATFKTLTGLYTSPASLVYFFITTTIATYQAWVATKNKSVVAGVESTSIPDGEFSMAFPFQSSLAN
;
A
#
# COMPACT_ATOMS: atom_id res chain seq x y z
N MET A 1 23.05 66.85 13.61
CA MET A 1 22.40 65.98 12.63
C MET A 1 22.45 64.57 13.13
N ALA A 2 21.29 63.99 13.43
CA ALA A 2 21.22 62.59 13.86
C ALA A 2 21.17 61.70 12.62
N ILE A 3 22.11 60.80 12.46
CA ILE A 3 22.13 59.79 11.40
C ILE A 3 21.28 58.64 11.88
N VAL A 4 20.12 58.39 11.26
CA VAL A 4 19.28 57.22 11.52
C VAL A 4 19.82 56.06 10.68
N ASN A 5 20.41 55.09 11.33
CA ASN A 5 20.79 53.83 10.70
C ASN A 5 19.56 52.88 10.64
N ILE A 6 18.97 52.69 9.49
CA ILE A 6 17.87 51.72 9.28
C ILE A 6 18.50 50.39 8.85
N ASN A 7 18.55 49.40 9.76
CA ASN A 7 18.92 48.05 9.45
C ASN A 7 17.67 47.30 8.94
N VAL A 8 17.57 47.12 7.63
CA VAL A 8 16.52 46.31 7.02
C VAL A 8 17.02 44.86 6.98
N SER A 9 16.54 44.04 7.91
CA SER A 9 16.72 42.60 7.83
C SER A 9 15.65 42.01 6.91
N VAL A 10 16.05 41.60 5.71
CA VAL A 10 15.15 40.84 4.82
C VAL A 10 15.24 39.37 5.23
N THR A 11 14.27 38.91 6.01
CA THR A 11 14.09 37.49 6.27
C THR A 11 13.47 36.88 5.03
N ASN A 12 14.27 36.21 4.20
CA ASN A 12 13.70 35.41 3.13
C ASN A 12 12.79 34.34 3.78
N PRO A 13 11.52 34.20 3.33
CA PRO A 13 10.71 33.09 3.78
C PRO A 13 11.47 31.80 3.49
N PRO A 14 11.45 30.82 4.41
CA PRO A 14 12.09 29.54 4.17
C PRO A 14 11.59 28.98 2.85
N LYS A 15 12.52 28.59 1.97
CA LYS A 15 12.14 27.89 0.74
C LYS A 15 11.29 26.68 1.13
N PRO A 16 10.14 26.45 0.45
CA PRO A 16 9.37 25.23 0.67
C PRO A 16 10.32 24.03 0.62
N SER A 17 10.32 23.21 1.64
CA SER A 17 11.16 22.00 1.66
C SER A 17 10.85 21.16 0.42
N GLN A 18 11.86 20.59 -0.22
CA GLN A 18 11.64 19.62 -1.31
C GLN A 18 10.86 18.38 -0.82
N LEU A 19 10.87 18.13 0.49
CA LEU A 19 10.05 17.09 1.15
C LEU A 19 8.55 17.34 1.03
N LEU A 20 8.10 18.60 0.84
CA LEU A 20 6.68 18.92 0.62
C LEU A 20 6.08 18.29 -0.64
N LYS A 21 6.90 17.66 -1.48
CA LYS A 21 6.46 16.98 -2.71
C LYS A 21 6.78 15.50 -2.70
N SER A 22 7.29 14.98 -1.60
CA SER A 22 7.52 13.56 -1.42
C SER A 22 6.22 12.85 -1.02
N GLY A 23 6.12 11.58 -1.37
CA GLY A 23 4.99 10.75 -0.99
C GLY A 23 5.42 9.34 -0.66
N ALA A 24 4.58 8.64 0.09
CA ALA A 24 4.81 7.27 0.46
C ALA A 24 3.67 6.35 0.02
N MET A 25 4.02 5.20 -0.49
CA MET A 25 3.12 4.05 -0.64
C MET A 25 3.08 3.31 0.69
N ILE A 26 1.89 3.05 1.20
CA ILE A 26 1.70 2.36 2.49
C ILE A 26 1.71 0.85 2.28
N SER A 27 2.50 0.16 3.10
CA SER A 27 2.54 -1.29 3.20
C SER A 27 2.06 -1.74 4.58
N MET A 28 1.31 -2.84 4.62
CA MET A 28 0.82 -3.49 5.84
C MET A 28 1.32 -4.94 5.89
N GLY A 29 2.61 -5.13 6.20
CA GLY A 29 3.26 -6.44 6.21
C GLY A 29 3.64 -6.95 4.81
N GLY A 30 3.65 -6.07 3.79
CA GLY A 30 4.05 -6.43 2.41
C GLY A 30 5.55 -6.34 2.17
N THR A 31 6.31 -5.74 3.08
CA THR A 31 7.75 -5.59 2.97
C THR A 31 8.50 -6.30 4.11
N THR A 32 9.82 -6.30 4.05
CA THR A 32 10.72 -6.81 5.09
C THR A 32 11.18 -5.72 6.07
N LEU A 33 10.71 -4.49 5.89
CA LEU A 33 11.00 -3.38 6.78
C LEU A 33 10.29 -3.58 8.13
N ALA A 34 10.85 -3.05 9.20
CA ALA A 34 10.15 -3.00 10.46
C ALA A 34 9.01 -1.95 10.42
N ALA A 35 8.00 -2.13 11.28
CA ALA A 35 6.90 -1.18 11.39
C ALA A 35 7.42 0.23 11.75
N GLY A 36 6.96 1.24 11.02
CA GLY A 36 7.43 2.63 11.12
C GLY A 36 8.68 2.95 10.29
N GLU A 37 9.35 1.96 9.72
CA GLU A 37 10.47 2.20 8.81
C GLU A 37 9.98 2.54 7.39
N TYR A 38 10.79 3.32 6.68
CA TYR A 38 10.51 3.70 5.31
C TYR A 38 11.78 3.66 4.44
N GLN A 39 11.58 3.32 3.17
CA GLN A 39 12.66 3.17 2.18
C GLN A 39 12.37 4.03 0.94
N LEU A 40 13.39 4.75 0.48
CA LEU A 40 13.33 5.47 -0.80
C LEU A 40 13.49 4.49 -1.97
N LEU A 41 12.59 4.58 -2.93
CA LEU A 41 12.68 3.90 -4.21
C LEU A 41 13.01 4.92 -5.29
N THR A 42 14.10 4.72 -5.99
CA THR A 42 14.55 5.54 -7.13
C THR A 42 14.29 4.85 -8.46
N THR A 43 14.06 3.55 -8.42
CA THR A 43 13.69 2.71 -9.55
C THR A 43 12.60 1.71 -9.16
N LYS A 44 11.91 1.15 -10.17
CA LYS A 44 10.93 0.08 -9.96
C LYS A 44 11.53 -1.14 -9.22
N ASP A 45 12.79 -1.45 -9.51
CA ASP A 45 13.44 -2.66 -9.02
C ASP A 45 13.91 -2.55 -7.56
N ASP A 46 14.01 -1.34 -7.00
CA ASP A 46 14.42 -1.12 -5.61
C ASP A 46 13.47 -1.81 -4.62
N LEU A 47 12.18 -1.93 -4.97
CA LEU A 47 11.19 -2.63 -4.14
C LEU A 47 11.53 -4.11 -3.95
N LYS A 48 12.18 -4.75 -4.92
CA LYS A 48 12.54 -6.17 -4.84
C LYS A 48 13.48 -6.49 -3.67
N ALA A 49 14.29 -5.51 -3.25
CA ALA A 49 15.21 -5.68 -2.13
C ALA A 49 14.51 -5.74 -0.76
N ILE A 50 13.30 -5.18 -0.68
CA ILE A 50 12.53 -5.07 0.56
C ILE A 50 11.19 -5.81 0.54
N THR A 51 10.90 -6.59 -0.50
CA THR A 51 9.73 -7.45 -0.57
C THR A 51 10.14 -8.91 -0.61
N SER A 52 9.38 -9.76 0.06
CA SER A 52 9.59 -11.20 -0.06
C SER A 52 9.22 -11.67 -1.47
N PRO A 53 10.09 -12.43 -2.14
CA PRO A 53 9.71 -13.09 -3.38
C PRO A 53 8.52 -14.00 -3.14
N GLY A 54 7.67 -14.18 -4.15
CA GLY A 54 6.57 -15.14 -4.05
C GLY A 54 7.10 -16.55 -3.73
N LYS A 55 6.40 -17.28 -2.87
CA LYS A 55 6.71 -18.68 -2.56
C LYS A 55 6.36 -19.56 -3.76
N THR A 56 7.27 -20.39 -4.21
CA THR A 56 7.04 -21.29 -5.35
C THR A 56 6.10 -22.43 -4.94
N ILE A 57 5.10 -22.71 -5.77
CA ILE A 57 4.19 -23.84 -5.58
C ILE A 57 4.89 -25.11 -6.08
N ALA A 58 5.03 -26.11 -5.21
CA ALA A 58 5.51 -27.44 -5.56
C ALA A 58 4.39 -28.32 -6.13
N SER A 59 3.18 -28.22 -5.54
CA SER A 59 2.00 -28.90 -6.04
C SER A 59 0.73 -28.13 -5.64
N ILE A 60 -0.29 -28.26 -6.49
CA ILE A 60 -1.64 -27.74 -6.23
C ILE A 60 -2.65 -28.77 -6.73
N ALA A 61 -3.62 -29.09 -5.89
CA ALA A 61 -4.65 -30.07 -6.23
C ALA A 61 -6.00 -29.61 -5.68
N TRP A 62 -7.05 -29.82 -6.49
CA TRP A 62 -8.43 -29.66 -6.05
C TRP A 62 -9.04 -31.01 -5.69
N ASP A 63 -9.74 -31.07 -4.58
CA ASP A 63 -10.54 -32.21 -4.16
C ASP A 63 -11.81 -31.74 -3.43
N THR A 64 -12.96 -32.18 -3.93
CA THR A 64 -14.28 -31.99 -3.29
C THR A 64 -14.55 -30.58 -2.74
N GLY A 65 -14.21 -29.54 -3.53
CA GLY A 65 -14.46 -28.14 -3.16
C GLY A 65 -13.33 -27.45 -2.39
N VAL A 66 -12.21 -28.14 -2.17
CA VAL A 66 -11.04 -27.63 -1.46
C VAL A 66 -9.80 -27.75 -2.33
N VAL A 67 -9.01 -26.69 -2.39
CA VAL A 67 -7.67 -26.72 -3.00
C VAL A 67 -6.64 -26.88 -1.91
N THR A 68 -5.73 -27.83 -2.08
CA THR A 68 -4.53 -27.99 -1.28
C THR A 68 -3.33 -27.49 -2.07
N VAL A 69 -2.59 -26.55 -1.51
CA VAL A 69 -1.35 -26.01 -2.06
C VAL A 69 -0.18 -26.42 -1.20
N THR A 70 0.83 -27.03 -1.81
CA THR A 70 2.11 -27.31 -1.16
C THR A 70 3.20 -26.44 -1.79
N LEU A 71 3.98 -25.76 -0.97
CA LEU A 71 5.08 -24.89 -1.38
C LEU A 71 6.39 -25.65 -1.37
N SER A 72 7.33 -25.21 -2.18
CA SER A 72 8.67 -25.81 -2.28
C SER A 72 9.51 -25.59 -1.02
N GLU A 73 9.17 -24.58 -0.21
CA GLU A 73 9.88 -24.19 1.01
C GLU A 73 8.90 -23.81 2.10
N ALA A 74 9.38 -23.82 3.35
CA ALA A 74 8.59 -23.36 4.49
C ALA A 74 8.16 -21.90 4.32
N HIS A 75 6.89 -21.63 4.61
CA HIS A 75 6.29 -20.31 4.45
C HIS A 75 6.48 -19.39 5.66
N GLY A 76 6.65 -19.92 6.86
CA GLY A 76 6.82 -19.13 8.09
C GLY A 76 5.50 -18.66 8.74
N TRP A 77 4.34 -19.03 8.17
CA TRP A 77 3.02 -18.63 8.70
C TRP A 77 2.60 -19.53 9.85
N THR A 78 1.69 -19.02 10.69
CA THR A 78 1.19 -19.77 11.87
C THR A 78 0.28 -20.93 11.46
N ILE A 79 0.65 -22.15 11.81
CA ILE A 79 -0.14 -23.35 11.54
C ILE A 79 -1.48 -23.26 12.29
N GLY A 80 -2.57 -23.61 11.61
CA GLY A 80 -3.95 -23.48 12.11
C GLY A 80 -4.54 -22.08 11.96
N GLY A 81 -3.75 -21.08 11.60
CA GLY A 81 -4.21 -19.73 11.30
C GLY A 81 -4.74 -19.58 9.86
N THR A 82 -5.36 -18.45 9.61
CA THR A 82 -5.77 -18.02 8.27
C THR A 82 -4.94 -16.83 7.80
N ILE A 83 -4.68 -16.77 6.50
CA ILE A 83 -3.87 -15.71 5.91
C ILE A 83 -4.41 -15.31 4.53
N PRO A 84 -4.51 -13.99 4.22
CA PRO A 84 -4.87 -13.51 2.90
C PRO A 84 -3.71 -13.72 1.91
N LEU A 85 -3.97 -14.46 0.84
CA LEU A 85 -2.97 -14.86 -0.14
C LEU A 85 -3.43 -14.57 -1.56
N VAL A 86 -2.48 -14.42 -2.47
CA VAL A 86 -2.69 -14.37 -3.91
C VAL A 86 -1.95 -15.54 -4.56
N VAL A 87 -2.68 -16.43 -5.21
CA VAL A 87 -2.17 -17.50 -6.06
C VAL A 87 -2.08 -16.96 -7.48
N SER A 88 -0.94 -17.11 -8.14
CA SER A 88 -0.72 -16.59 -9.49
C SER A 88 0.21 -17.48 -10.32
N GLY A 89 0.03 -17.43 -11.66
CA GLY A 89 0.89 -18.15 -12.62
C GLY A 89 0.63 -19.64 -12.73
N VAL A 90 -0.48 -20.16 -12.15
CA VAL A 90 -0.88 -21.56 -12.28
C VAL A 90 -1.66 -21.76 -13.58
N THR A 91 -1.45 -22.88 -14.23
CA THR A 91 -2.28 -23.34 -15.38
C THR A 91 -2.95 -24.66 -14.98
N PRO A 92 -4.30 -24.79 -15.06
CA PRO A 92 -5.27 -23.83 -15.59
C PRO A 92 -5.48 -22.60 -14.68
N ALA A 93 -5.92 -21.49 -15.31
CA ALA A 93 -6.04 -20.20 -14.65
C ALA A 93 -7.10 -20.13 -13.52
N GLY A 94 -8.00 -21.11 -13.42
CA GLY A 94 -9.02 -21.18 -12.37
C GLY A 94 -8.47 -21.21 -10.95
N TYR A 95 -7.20 -21.55 -10.76
CA TYR A 95 -6.51 -21.46 -9.47
C TYR A 95 -6.02 -20.05 -9.12
N ASN A 96 -5.83 -19.17 -10.13
CA ASN A 96 -5.23 -17.85 -9.93
C ASN A 96 -6.26 -16.87 -9.35
N ARG A 97 -6.11 -16.53 -8.06
CA ARG A 97 -7.02 -15.63 -7.36
C ARG A 97 -6.47 -15.20 -6.00
N ALA A 98 -7.08 -14.16 -5.44
CA ALA A 98 -6.97 -13.85 -4.03
C ALA A 98 -7.81 -14.84 -3.22
N VAL A 99 -7.25 -15.36 -2.14
CA VAL A 99 -7.89 -16.38 -1.27
C VAL A 99 -7.57 -16.12 0.19
N THR A 100 -8.43 -16.58 1.09
CA THR A 100 -8.07 -16.76 2.49
C THR A 100 -7.61 -18.20 2.67
N GLY A 101 -6.30 -18.38 2.83
CA GLY A 101 -5.70 -19.70 3.04
C GLY A 101 -5.75 -20.11 4.50
N THR A 102 -6.13 -21.35 4.78
CA THR A 102 -5.97 -22.00 6.11
C THR A 102 -4.65 -22.75 6.09
N VAL A 103 -3.74 -22.36 6.98
CA VAL A 103 -2.40 -22.96 7.07
C VAL A 103 -2.47 -24.33 7.75
N THR A 104 -2.07 -25.39 7.06
CA THR A 104 -2.19 -26.78 7.55
C THR A 104 -0.87 -27.36 8.04
N THR A 105 0.24 -27.02 7.38
CA THR A 105 1.60 -27.45 7.78
C THR A 105 2.58 -26.29 7.58
N THR A 106 3.87 -26.51 7.79
CA THR A 106 4.92 -25.52 7.54
C THR A 106 5.12 -25.18 6.07
N THR A 107 4.60 -26.03 5.17
CA THR A 107 4.75 -25.87 3.71
C THR A 107 3.42 -25.89 2.97
N ALA A 108 2.27 -26.10 3.65
CA ALA A 108 0.99 -26.26 2.97
C ALA A 108 -0.12 -25.43 3.59
N PHE A 109 -1.06 -25.02 2.74
CA PHE A 109 -2.31 -24.39 3.10
C PHE A 109 -3.44 -24.89 2.21
N THR A 110 -4.68 -24.66 2.64
CA THR A 110 -5.87 -24.98 1.87
C THR A 110 -6.76 -23.76 1.70
N TYR A 111 -7.58 -23.75 0.64
CA TYR A 111 -8.63 -22.75 0.46
C TYR A 111 -9.84 -23.33 -0.29
N PRO A 112 -11.06 -22.80 -0.07
CA PRO A 112 -12.26 -23.29 -0.75
C PRO A 112 -12.29 -22.85 -2.22
N LEU A 113 -12.69 -23.76 -3.12
CA LEU A 113 -12.89 -23.50 -4.54
C LEU A 113 -14.01 -24.41 -5.06
N ALA A 114 -15.17 -23.82 -5.36
CA ALA A 114 -16.38 -24.58 -5.67
C ALA A 114 -16.29 -25.42 -6.97
N THR A 115 -15.51 -24.94 -7.95
CA THR A 115 -15.39 -25.58 -9.27
C THR A 115 -13.99 -26.12 -9.46
N ASP A 116 -13.88 -27.36 -9.90
CA ASP A 116 -12.60 -27.97 -10.27
C ASP A 116 -12.00 -27.28 -11.50
N PRO A 117 -10.82 -26.68 -11.39
CA PRO A 117 -10.14 -26.08 -12.53
C PRO A 117 -9.46 -27.11 -13.45
N GLY A 118 -9.39 -28.36 -13.03
CA GLY A 118 -8.64 -29.44 -13.67
C GLY A 118 -7.21 -29.57 -13.16
N THR A 119 -6.49 -30.57 -13.67
CA THR A 119 -5.13 -30.87 -13.24
C THR A 119 -4.17 -29.74 -13.60
N ALA A 120 -3.41 -29.28 -12.60
CA ALA A 120 -2.42 -28.24 -12.81
C ALA A 120 -1.22 -28.76 -13.62
N THR A 121 -0.86 -28.04 -14.67
CA THR A 121 0.24 -28.36 -15.59
C THR A 121 1.41 -27.39 -15.45
N VAL A 122 1.18 -26.18 -14.98
CA VAL A 122 2.20 -25.18 -14.63
C VAL A 122 1.96 -24.76 -13.20
N MET A 123 2.99 -24.85 -12.39
CA MET A 123 2.99 -24.37 -11.02
C MET A 123 3.35 -22.87 -10.99
N GLY A 124 2.66 -22.14 -10.15
CA GLY A 124 2.87 -20.70 -10.04
C GLY A 124 3.56 -20.32 -8.72
N THR A 125 3.19 -19.16 -8.21
CA THR A 125 3.69 -18.61 -6.95
C THR A 125 2.55 -18.15 -6.06
N VAL A 126 2.83 -18.05 -4.77
CA VAL A 126 1.93 -17.49 -3.76
C VAL A 126 2.60 -16.31 -3.08
N LYS A 127 1.85 -15.23 -2.89
CA LYS A 127 2.26 -14.06 -2.10
C LYS A 127 1.18 -13.74 -1.08
N THR A 128 1.51 -13.03 -0.01
CA THR A 128 0.48 -12.36 0.80
C THR A 128 -0.23 -11.29 -0.01
N VAL A 129 -1.47 -10.98 0.32
CA VAL A 129 -2.21 -9.89 -0.35
C VAL A 129 -1.45 -8.58 -0.19
N ALA A 130 -0.92 -8.28 1.01
CA ALA A 130 -0.13 -7.09 1.27
C ALA A 130 1.12 -6.98 0.39
N ALA A 131 1.89 -8.08 0.23
CA ALA A 131 3.06 -8.07 -0.66
C ALA A 131 2.67 -7.91 -2.13
N ASN A 132 1.56 -8.51 -2.56
CA ASN A 132 1.06 -8.33 -3.91
C ASN A 132 0.60 -6.89 -4.16
N GLU A 133 -0.08 -6.29 -3.21
CA GLU A 133 -0.62 -4.94 -3.33
C GLU A 133 0.48 -3.87 -3.43
N ILE A 134 1.50 -3.92 -2.57
CA ILE A 134 2.63 -2.98 -2.67
C ILE A 134 3.41 -3.15 -3.99
N ILE A 135 3.49 -4.37 -4.53
CA ILE A 135 4.07 -4.62 -5.86
C ILE A 135 3.22 -4.00 -6.96
N GLN A 136 1.89 -4.07 -6.86
CA GLN A 136 0.96 -3.43 -7.81
C GLN A 136 1.09 -1.90 -7.75
N MET A 137 1.08 -1.31 -6.54
CA MET A 137 1.29 0.13 -6.35
C MET A 137 2.58 0.60 -7.03
N ASN A 138 3.69 -0.08 -6.74
CA ASN A 138 5.00 0.22 -7.30
C ASN A 138 5.02 0.06 -8.83
N THR A 139 4.45 -1.04 -9.33
CA THR A 139 4.44 -1.31 -10.78
C THR A 139 3.67 -0.25 -11.54
N THR A 140 2.48 0.13 -11.04
CA THR A 140 1.65 1.14 -11.68
C THR A 140 2.27 2.53 -11.55
N PHE A 141 2.87 2.86 -10.41
CA PHE A 141 3.61 4.13 -10.23
C PHE A 141 4.70 4.32 -11.29
N TRP A 142 5.54 3.31 -11.51
CA TRP A 142 6.65 3.39 -12.47
C TRP A 142 6.22 3.24 -13.94
N ALA A 143 5.03 2.69 -14.20
CA ALA A 143 4.49 2.59 -15.57
C ALA A 143 4.25 3.97 -16.23
N GLN A 144 4.24 5.06 -15.44
CA GLN A 144 4.10 6.44 -15.94
C GLN A 144 5.37 6.99 -16.62
N GLY A 145 6.42 6.21 -16.75
CA GLY A 145 7.70 6.68 -17.33
C GLY A 145 8.36 7.78 -16.51
N THR A 146 8.15 7.81 -15.21
CA THR A 146 8.67 8.84 -14.32
C THR A 146 10.11 8.60 -13.92
N THR A 147 10.84 9.70 -13.67
CA THR A 147 12.14 9.69 -12.99
C THR A 147 12.01 10.08 -11.51
N ARG A 148 10.79 10.18 -10.99
CA ARG A 148 10.53 10.62 -9.62
C ARG A 148 10.76 9.49 -8.64
N ALA A 149 11.38 9.82 -7.51
CA ALA A 149 11.49 8.92 -6.39
C ALA A 149 10.19 8.90 -5.58
N VAL A 150 9.93 7.77 -4.92
CA VAL A 150 8.80 7.56 -4.01
C VAL A 150 9.28 6.77 -2.81
N TYR A 151 8.64 6.94 -1.68
CA TYR A 151 8.93 6.13 -0.49
C TYR A 151 7.93 4.99 -0.35
N VAL A 152 8.35 3.93 0.31
CA VAL A 152 7.48 2.91 0.90
C VAL A 152 7.58 3.06 2.41
N LEU A 153 6.44 3.14 3.07
CA LEU A 153 6.32 3.15 4.53
C LEU A 153 5.65 1.84 4.97
N GLU A 154 6.33 1.08 5.82
CA GLU A 154 5.81 -0.15 6.40
C GLU A 154 5.10 0.15 7.73
N LEU A 155 3.86 -0.29 7.89
CA LEU A 155 3.09 -0.15 9.13
C LEU A 155 2.95 -1.46 9.92
N GLY A 156 3.48 -2.55 9.35
CA GLY A 156 3.42 -3.89 9.94
C GLY A 156 2.17 -4.68 9.53
N ASP A 157 2.22 -5.98 9.79
CA ASP A 157 1.09 -6.91 9.57
C ASP A 157 0.11 -6.81 10.76
N VAL A 158 -0.75 -5.79 10.71
CA VAL A 158 -1.71 -5.44 11.76
C VAL A 158 -3.09 -5.17 11.16
N SER A 159 -4.11 -5.01 12.00
CA SER A 159 -5.44 -4.63 11.53
C SER A 159 -5.44 -3.23 10.90
N VAL A 160 -6.38 -2.95 9.99
CA VAL A 160 -6.50 -1.64 9.33
C VAL A 160 -6.58 -0.50 10.35
N SER A 161 -7.38 -0.65 11.43
CA SER A 161 -7.49 0.38 12.46
C SER A 161 -6.17 0.64 13.20
N ALA A 162 -5.37 -0.40 13.45
CA ALA A 162 -4.05 -0.26 14.06
C ALA A 162 -3.04 0.39 13.09
N ALA A 163 -3.08 0.03 11.81
CA ALA A 163 -2.24 0.66 10.80
C ALA A 163 -2.59 2.15 10.60
N VAL A 164 -3.88 2.49 10.61
CA VAL A 164 -4.34 3.89 10.57
C VAL A 164 -3.85 4.69 11.79
N ALA A 165 -3.90 4.10 12.99
CA ALA A 165 -3.35 4.73 14.19
C ALA A 165 -1.83 4.91 14.09
N ALA A 166 -1.10 3.88 13.64
CA ALA A 166 0.34 3.96 13.42
C ALA A 166 0.72 5.04 12.39
N LEU A 167 -0.08 5.23 11.33
CA LEU A 167 0.13 6.32 10.38
C LEU A 167 -0.12 7.69 11.02
N ALA A 168 -1.15 7.82 11.88
CA ALA A 168 -1.40 9.06 12.62
C ALA A 168 -0.20 9.41 13.50
N ASP A 169 0.27 8.46 14.30
CA ASP A 169 1.45 8.63 15.15
C ASP A 169 2.69 8.99 14.33
N PHE A 170 2.91 8.33 13.18
CA PHE A 170 4.04 8.63 12.29
C PHE A 170 3.99 10.07 11.75
N ILE A 171 2.81 10.58 11.41
CA ILE A 171 2.63 11.96 10.94
C ILE A 171 2.81 12.94 12.11
N ASP A 172 2.25 12.64 13.27
CA ASP A 172 2.27 13.52 14.45
C ASP A 172 3.65 13.57 15.11
N ASP A 173 4.39 12.46 15.15
CA ASP A 173 5.77 12.43 15.67
C ASP A 173 6.69 13.38 14.90
N ASP A 174 6.50 13.48 13.59
CA ASP A 174 7.29 14.37 12.75
C ASP A 174 7.00 15.84 13.06
N ILE A 175 5.76 16.16 13.44
CA ILE A 175 5.33 17.49 13.88
C ILE A 175 5.85 17.78 15.29
N SER A 176 5.78 16.82 16.22
CA SER A 176 6.16 16.97 17.63
C SER A 176 7.66 17.15 17.84
N LEU A 177 8.49 16.58 16.97
CA LEU A 177 9.96 16.72 16.98
C LEU A 177 10.44 18.11 16.54
N GLY A 178 9.50 19.07 16.35
CA GLY A 178 9.83 20.43 15.93
C GLY A 178 10.17 20.54 14.45
N ASN A 179 9.98 19.48 13.68
CA ASN A 179 10.00 19.53 12.25
C ASN A 179 8.73 20.27 11.81
N THR A 180 8.89 21.49 11.36
CA THR A 180 7.81 22.32 10.80
C THR A 180 7.25 21.74 9.50
N TYR A 181 7.74 20.58 9.06
CA TYR A 181 7.42 19.98 7.77
C TYR A 181 7.20 18.48 7.96
N GLN A 182 6.03 18.00 7.54
CA GLN A 182 5.71 16.57 7.46
C GLN A 182 6.69 15.86 6.52
N LYS A 183 7.08 14.62 6.85
CA LYS A 183 7.99 13.82 6.02
C LYS A 183 7.45 13.62 4.62
N PHE A 184 6.13 13.39 4.52
CA PHE A 184 5.47 13.15 3.24
C PHE A 184 4.24 14.05 3.09
N PHE A 185 4.09 14.58 1.90
CA PHE A 185 2.94 15.40 1.51
C PHE A 185 1.74 14.57 1.12
N SER A 186 1.96 13.32 0.64
CA SER A 186 0.90 12.45 0.17
C SER A 186 1.19 10.98 0.46
N TYR A 187 0.10 10.24 0.65
CA TYR A 187 0.14 8.81 0.92
C TYR A 187 -0.77 8.06 -0.04
N LEU A 188 -0.27 7.00 -0.65
CA LEU A 188 -1.06 6.02 -1.38
C LEU A 188 -1.40 4.89 -0.42
N VAL A 189 -2.68 4.74 -0.08
CA VAL A 189 -3.11 3.80 0.96
C VAL A 189 -3.65 2.49 0.37
N PRO A 190 -3.58 1.37 1.13
CA PRO A 190 -4.11 0.08 0.71
C PRO A 190 -5.62 0.10 0.42
N ARG A 191 -6.09 -0.80 -0.46
CA ARG A 191 -7.50 -0.93 -0.82
C ARG A 191 -8.39 -1.26 0.37
N GLU A 192 -7.88 -2.05 1.32
CA GLU A 192 -8.63 -2.45 2.50
C GLU A 192 -8.97 -1.29 3.46
N TRP A 193 -8.39 -0.09 3.27
CA TRP A 193 -8.76 1.11 4.01
C TRP A 193 -10.07 1.75 3.49
N ASP A 194 -10.58 1.26 2.35
CA ASP A 194 -11.83 1.76 1.78
C ASP A 194 -13.02 1.48 2.71
N GLY A 195 -13.76 2.53 3.04
CA GLY A 195 -14.91 2.43 3.95
C GLY A 195 -14.57 2.43 5.45
N GLU A 196 -13.30 2.32 5.85
CA GLU A 196 -12.89 2.28 7.25
C GLU A 196 -13.18 3.58 8.00
N ALA A 197 -13.85 3.48 9.15
CA ALA A 197 -14.26 4.64 9.94
C ALA A 197 -13.05 5.37 10.56
N THR A 198 -12.04 4.63 10.99
CA THR A 198 -10.80 5.18 11.56
C THR A 198 -10.03 5.97 10.51
N PHE A 199 -9.97 5.50 9.27
CA PHE A 199 -9.36 6.24 8.17
C PHE A 199 -10.12 7.54 7.85
N LYS A 200 -11.45 7.51 7.83
CA LYS A 200 -12.28 8.72 7.65
C LYS A 200 -11.99 9.76 8.74
N THR A 201 -11.81 9.32 9.99
CA THR A 201 -11.45 10.19 11.12
C THR A 201 -10.05 10.78 10.90
N LEU A 202 -9.06 9.96 10.58
CA LEU A 202 -7.68 10.39 10.29
C LEU A 202 -7.64 11.51 9.25
N THR A 203 -8.36 11.36 8.14
CA THR A 203 -8.36 12.35 7.06
C THR A 203 -8.90 13.70 7.48
N GLY A 204 -9.72 13.76 8.55
CA GLY A 204 -10.26 14.99 9.13
C GLY A 204 -9.23 15.80 9.91
N LEU A 205 -8.15 15.18 10.39
CA LEU A 205 -7.13 15.85 11.20
C LEU A 205 -6.22 16.75 10.36
N TYR A 206 -5.99 16.40 9.08
CA TYR A 206 -4.99 17.02 8.21
C TYR A 206 -5.61 17.84 7.08
N THR A 207 -6.61 18.68 7.41
CA THR A 207 -7.31 19.53 6.43
C THR A 207 -6.92 21.01 6.49
N SER A 208 -6.15 21.41 7.51
CA SER A 208 -5.64 22.77 7.66
C SER A 208 -4.53 23.04 6.61
N PRO A 209 -4.48 24.25 6.02
CA PRO A 209 -3.39 24.60 5.09
C PRO A 209 -1.98 24.46 5.69
N ALA A 210 -1.84 24.54 7.00
CA ALA A 210 -0.56 24.42 7.70
C ALA A 210 -0.11 22.95 7.90
N SER A 211 -1.06 22.01 7.84
CA SER A 211 -0.81 20.58 8.07
C SER A 211 -1.53 19.69 7.05
N LEU A 212 -1.70 20.18 5.82
CA LEU A 212 -2.42 19.46 4.78
C LEU A 212 -1.61 18.26 4.27
N VAL A 213 -2.21 17.08 4.39
CA VAL A 213 -1.71 15.82 3.83
C VAL A 213 -2.75 15.26 2.88
N TYR A 214 -2.31 14.71 1.75
CA TYR A 214 -3.20 14.07 0.80
C TYR A 214 -3.15 12.56 0.91
N PHE A 215 -4.33 11.93 0.93
CA PHE A 215 -4.50 10.49 0.93
C PHE A 215 -5.15 10.04 -0.38
N PHE A 216 -4.49 9.15 -1.09
CA PHE A 216 -4.96 8.58 -2.35
C PHE A 216 -5.50 7.18 -2.08
N ILE A 217 -6.79 6.97 -2.33
CA ILE A 217 -7.48 5.70 -2.03
C ILE A 217 -8.26 5.19 -3.23
N THR A 218 -8.12 3.91 -3.52
CA THR A 218 -8.99 3.18 -4.43
C THR A 218 -10.28 2.80 -3.70
N THR A 219 -11.43 3.08 -4.29
CA THR A 219 -12.75 2.85 -3.69
C THR A 219 -13.69 2.16 -4.67
N THR A 220 -14.76 1.58 -4.16
CA THR A 220 -15.88 1.10 -4.98
C THR A 220 -16.92 2.21 -5.18
N ILE A 221 -17.77 2.06 -6.22
CA ILE A 221 -18.86 3.02 -6.47
C ILE A 221 -19.78 3.12 -5.24
N ALA A 222 -20.13 2.00 -4.63
CA ALA A 222 -21.03 1.97 -3.47
C ALA A 222 -20.40 2.66 -2.24
N THR A 223 -19.15 2.36 -1.92
CA THR A 223 -18.43 2.99 -0.80
C THR A 223 -18.25 4.49 -1.05
N TYR A 224 -17.88 4.88 -2.27
CA TYR A 224 -17.73 6.29 -2.64
C TYR A 224 -19.06 7.05 -2.49
N GLN A 225 -20.17 6.52 -2.98
CA GLN A 225 -21.50 7.15 -2.85
C GLN A 225 -21.92 7.32 -1.39
N ALA A 226 -21.60 6.35 -0.53
CA ALA A 226 -21.90 6.43 0.90
C ALA A 226 -21.03 7.48 1.63
N TRP A 227 -19.87 7.81 1.09
CA TRP A 227 -18.88 8.68 1.75
C TRP A 227 -18.75 10.06 1.12
N VAL A 228 -19.11 10.25 -0.16
CA VAL A 228 -18.81 11.47 -0.91
C VAL A 228 -19.26 12.76 -0.26
N ALA A 229 -20.41 12.74 0.44
CA ALA A 229 -20.96 13.91 1.12
C ALA A 229 -20.13 14.39 2.34
N THR A 230 -19.35 13.48 2.94
CA THR A 230 -18.53 13.72 4.13
C THR A 230 -17.03 13.61 3.86
N LYS A 231 -16.64 13.38 2.61
CA LYS A 231 -15.25 13.23 2.23
C LYS A 231 -14.44 14.51 2.45
N ASN A 232 -13.35 14.41 3.17
CA ASN A 232 -12.46 15.53 3.43
C ASN A 232 -11.69 15.98 2.17
N LYS A 233 -11.25 17.25 2.14
CA LYS A 233 -10.44 17.81 1.02
C LYS A 233 -9.12 17.08 0.81
N SER A 234 -8.58 16.50 1.87
CA SER A 234 -7.33 15.75 1.88
C SER A 234 -7.42 14.38 1.19
N VAL A 235 -8.63 13.94 0.82
CA VAL A 235 -8.83 12.62 0.21
C VAL A 235 -9.06 12.73 -1.29
N VAL A 236 -8.20 12.07 -2.05
CA VAL A 236 -8.35 11.83 -3.48
C VAL A 236 -8.79 10.37 -3.65
N ALA A 237 -10.05 10.19 -3.98
CA ALA A 237 -10.62 8.85 -4.17
C ALA A 237 -10.87 8.59 -5.66
N GLY A 238 -10.47 7.40 -6.13
CA GLY A 238 -10.73 6.93 -7.49
C GLY A 238 -11.45 5.59 -7.47
N VAL A 239 -12.50 5.49 -8.27
CA VAL A 239 -13.21 4.22 -8.44
C VAL A 239 -12.41 3.33 -9.38
N GLU A 240 -12.10 2.12 -8.92
CA GLU A 240 -11.41 1.14 -9.74
C GLU A 240 -12.39 0.56 -10.77
N SER A 241 -12.00 0.60 -12.04
CA SER A 241 -12.78 0.00 -13.11
C SER A 241 -12.52 -1.51 -13.16
N THR A 242 -13.57 -2.29 -13.36
CA THR A 242 -13.46 -3.74 -13.61
C THR A 242 -12.76 -4.07 -14.93
N SER A 243 -12.60 -3.08 -15.82
CA SER A 243 -11.85 -3.21 -17.08
C SER A 243 -10.35 -2.92 -16.95
N ILE A 244 -9.89 -2.49 -15.78
CA ILE A 244 -8.45 -2.34 -15.53
C ILE A 244 -7.83 -3.73 -15.45
N PRO A 245 -6.72 -3.98 -16.17
CA PRO A 245 -6.04 -5.26 -16.13
C PRO A 245 -5.63 -5.67 -14.72
N ASP A 246 -5.68 -6.96 -14.43
CA ASP A 246 -5.17 -7.52 -13.17
C ASP A 246 -3.74 -7.04 -12.93
N GLY A 247 -3.46 -6.55 -11.73
CA GLY A 247 -2.15 -6.08 -11.33
C GLY A 247 -1.96 -4.57 -11.39
N GLU A 248 -2.92 -3.79 -11.86
CA GLU A 248 -2.89 -2.33 -11.77
C GLU A 248 -3.45 -1.83 -10.43
N PHE A 249 -2.90 -0.71 -9.97
CA PHE A 249 -3.38 0.02 -8.81
C PHE A 249 -3.76 1.44 -9.27
N SER A 250 -5.04 1.65 -9.61
CA SER A 250 -5.49 2.84 -10.34
C SER A 250 -5.08 4.18 -9.70
N MET A 251 -5.10 4.26 -8.37
CA MET A 251 -4.75 5.49 -7.66
C MET A 251 -3.25 5.80 -7.61
N ALA A 252 -2.39 4.88 -8.05
CA ALA A 252 -0.97 5.19 -8.23
C ALA A 252 -0.71 6.23 -9.34
N PHE A 253 -1.59 6.36 -10.33
CA PHE A 253 -1.49 7.38 -11.38
C PHE A 253 -1.62 8.82 -10.83
N PRO A 254 -2.76 9.21 -10.20
CA PRO A 254 -2.90 10.54 -9.65
C PRO A 254 -1.96 10.79 -8.46
N PHE A 255 -1.63 9.76 -7.68
CA PHE A 255 -0.63 9.86 -6.62
C PHE A 255 0.74 10.25 -7.18
N GLN A 256 1.23 9.56 -8.20
CA GLN A 256 2.48 9.89 -8.89
C GLN A 256 2.47 11.32 -9.44
N SER A 257 1.35 11.75 -10.01
CA SER A 257 1.19 13.11 -10.52
C SER A 257 1.24 14.16 -9.40
N SER A 258 0.78 13.82 -8.19
CA SER A 258 0.85 14.74 -7.03
C SER A 258 2.28 15.01 -6.55
N LEU A 259 3.22 14.11 -6.86
CA LEU A 259 4.64 14.29 -6.57
C LEU A 259 5.33 15.17 -7.63
N ALA A 260 4.59 15.71 -8.59
CA ALA A 260 5.10 16.61 -9.61
C ALA A 260 5.61 17.91 -9.01
N ASN A 261 6.61 18.48 -9.63
CA ASN A 261 7.28 19.73 -9.27
C ASN A 261 6.42 20.95 -9.21
#